data_e8dcacf044450d0c9087628e0e472aec
#
_entry.id   e8dcacf044450d0c9087628e0e472aec
#
_cell.length_a   1.000
_cell.length_b   1.000
_cell.length_c   1.000
_cell.angle_alpha   90.00
_cell.angle_beta   90.00
_cell.angle_gamma   90.00
#
_symmetry.space_group_name_H-M   'P 1'
#
loop_
_entity.id
_entity.type
_entity.pdbx_description
1 polymer ?
#
loop_
_entity_poly.entity_id
_entity_poly.type
_entity_poly.pdbx_seq_one_letter_code
_entity_poly.pdbx_strand_id
1 'polypeptide(L)'
;MFWHLDMYPTHPAAEADEGRRGVVMESPGKVWLMTIEDEHWRSRHGARAEIGPLSISSGEEYSAQHVEAVFTPGMTAPDHFHSGPEAWYTLAGETCLETSDGRVQIGRVRGRAVMVARGLSMHLSATCTEQRRALVLILHETSQDATLPVHDWIPKRLCTQNPVDPPQ
;
A
#
# COMPACT_ATOMS: atom_id res chain seq x y z
N MET A 1 14.55 1.60 -5.03
CA MET A 1 13.99 2.14 -3.78
C MET A 1 13.04 1.11 -3.18
N PHE A 2 12.94 1.06 -1.86
CA PHE A 2 12.07 0.19 -1.09
C PHE A 2 11.28 1.02 -0.08
N TRP A 3 10.12 0.55 0.30
CA TRP A 3 9.35 1.10 1.40
C TRP A 3 9.58 0.26 2.64
N HIS A 4 10.20 0.85 3.65
CA HIS A 4 10.50 0.23 4.95
C HIS A 4 9.44 0.64 5.96
N LEU A 5 9.00 -0.32 6.76
CA LEU A 5 7.97 -0.17 7.79
C LEU A 5 8.53 -0.66 9.13
N ASP A 6 8.77 0.24 10.04
CA ASP A 6 9.33 -0.05 11.36
C ASP A 6 8.37 0.32 12.48
N MET A 7 8.19 -0.56 13.44
CA MET A 7 7.42 -0.25 14.65
C MET A 7 8.31 0.30 15.74
N TYR A 8 7.84 1.37 16.37
CA TYR A 8 8.51 2.03 17.49
C TYR A 8 7.67 1.96 18.76
N PRO A 9 8.32 1.97 19.93
CA PRO A 9 7.61 1.96 21.21
C PRO A 9 6.88 3.27 21.50
N THR A 10 7.37 4.39 20.99
CA THR A 10 6.80 5.72 21.20
C THR A 10 7.00 6.61 19.98
N HIS A 11 6.13 7.62 19.83
CA HIS A 11 6.23 8.62 18.77
C HIS A 11 7.57 9.39 18.79
N PRO A 12 8.05 9.91 19.95
CA PRO A 12 9.36 10.58 19.98
C PRO A 12 10.54 9.69 19.58
N ALA A 13 10.46 8.37 19.86
CA ALA A 13 11.52 7.45 19.44
C ALA A 13 11.53 7.25 17.92
N ALA A 14 10.38 7.25 17.27
CA ALA A 14 10.26 7.19 15.82
C ALA A 14 10.75 8.50 15.16
N GLU A 15 10.33 9.66 15.69
CA GLU A 15 10.79 10.97 15.22
C GLU A 15 12.31 11.14 15.31
N ALA A 16 12.94 10.60 16.35
CA ALA A 16 14.41 10.66 16.51
C ALA A 16 15.17 9.88 15.42
N ASP A 17 14.52 8.93 14.76
CA ASP A 17 15.07 8.14 13.66
C ASP A 17 14.51 8.56 12.30
N GLU A 18 13.54 9.47 12.28
CA GLU A 18 12.93 9.97 11.03
C GLU A 18 13.97 10.70 10.19
N GLY A 19 14.20 10.19 8.98
CA GLY A 19 15.07 10.80 7.99
C GLY A 19 14.27 11.67 7.00
N ARG A 20 14.96 12.24 6.00
CA ARG A 20 14.34 13.12 4.99
C ARG A 20 13.18 12.51 4.20
N ARG A 21 13.11 11.18 4.13
CA ARG A 21 12.10 10.40 3.40
C ARG A 21 11.30 9.50 4.33
N GLY A 22 11.32 9.82 5.61
CA GLY A 22 10.54 9.15 6.63
C GLY A 22 9.26 9.92 6.95
N VAL A 23 8.26 9.19 7.43
CA VAL A 23 7.02 9.73 8.00
C VAL A 23 6.64 8.88 9.20
N VAL A 24 6.38 9.53 10.33
CA VAL A 24 5.87 8.87 11.53
C VAL A 24 4.35 8.90 11.52
N MET A 25 3.71 7.74 11.72
CA MET A 25 2.26 7.59 11.77
C MET A 25 1.84 6.68 12.93
N GLU A 26 0.76 7.05 13.60
CA GLU A 26 0.10 6.16 14.57
C GLU A 26 -1.07 5.43 13.90
N SER A 27 -1.05 4.11 13.92
CA SER A 27 -2.10 3.26 13.36
C SER A 27 -2.24 1.99 14.18
N PRO A 28 -3.43 1.55 14.42
CA PRO A 28 -4.15 1.00 15.56
C PRO A 28 -3.27 0.75 16.79
N GLY A 29 -3.00 1.84 17.53
CA GLY A 29 -2.26 1.80 18.81
C GLY A 29 -0.78 1.42 18.68
N LYS A 30 -0.22 1.59 17.49
CA LYS A 30 1.19 1.37 17.18
C LYS A 30 1.77 2.59 16.49
N VAL A 31 3.02 2.88 16.78
CA VAL A 31 3.79 3.93 16.12
C VAL A 31 4.61 3.29 14.99
N TRP A 32 4.48 3.83 13.81
CA TRP A 32 5.18 3.39 12.61
C TRP A 32 6.09 4.50 12.10
N LEU A 33 7.33 4.16 11.80
CA LEU A 33 8.18 4.95 10.92
C LEU A 33 8.14 4.29 9.54
N MET A 34 7.71 5.04 8.54
CA MET A 34 7.63 4.62 7.15
C MET A 34 8.68 5.37 6.35
N THR A 35 9.65 4.67 5.79
CA THR A 35 10.80 5.28 5.11
C THR A 35 10.94 4.75 3.68
N ILE A 36 11.30 5.63 2.74
CA ILE A 36 11.57 5.25 1.34
C ILE A 36 13.07 5.38 1.09
N GLU A 37 13.78 4.26 1.09
CA GLU A 37 15.24 4.21 0.96
C GLU A 37 15.70 3.01 0.11
N ASP A 38 17.00 2.82 -0.02
CA ASP A 38 17.55 1.66 -0.72
C ASP A 38 17.36 0.35 0.09
N GLU A 39 17.64 -0.78 -0.54
CA GLU A 39 17.48 -2.11 0.08
C GLU A 39 18.42 -2.35 1.27
N HIS A 40 19.47 -1.56 1.44
CA HIS A 40 20.45 -1.71 2.52
C HIS A 40 20.12 -0.84 3.74
N TRP A 41 19.19 0.09 3.58
CA TRP A 41 18.79 0.94 4.70
C TRP A 41 18.22 0.10 5.86
N ARG A 42 18.58 0.48 7.08
CA ARG A 42 18.07 -0.16 8.30
C ARG A 42 17.79 0.90 9.35
N SER A 43 16.64 0.80 9.98
CA SER A 43 16.34 1.56 11.17
C SER A 43 17.10 1.01 12.37
N ARG A 44 17.17 1.77 13.48
CA ARG A 44 17.76 1.31 14.74
C ARG A 44 17.00 0.13 15.35
N HIS A 45 15.73 0.00 15.04
CA HIS A 45 14.84 -1.04 15.59
C HIS A 45 14.64 -2.23 14.64
N GLY A 46 15.25 -2.18 13.45
CA GLY A 46 15.11 -3.20 12.41
C GLY A 46 13.75 -3.17 11.70
N ALA A 47 13.75 -3.32 10.38
CA ALA A 47 12.55 -3.26 9.57
C ALA A 47 11.54 -4.36 9.91
N ARG A 48 10.28 -3.98 10.11
CA ARG A 48 9.15 -4.90 10.28
C ARG A 48 8.77 -5.54 8.96
N ALA A 49 8.72 -4.71 7.91
CA ALA A 49 8.50 -5.12 6.55
C ALA A 49 9.31 -4.24 5.61
N GLU A 50 9.73 -4.84 4.51
CA GLU A 50 10.40 -4.17 3.40
C GLU A 50 9.64 -4.54 2.14
N ILE A 51 9.18 -3.52 1.40
CA ILE A 51 8.33 -3.68 0.22
C ILE A 51 9.02 -3.01 -0.96
N GLY A 52 9.27 -3.77 -1.99
CA GLY A 52 9.97 -3.29 -3.18
C GLY A 52 10.49 -4.42 -4.06
N PRO A 53 11.28 -4.07 -5.08
CA PRO A 53 11.64 -2.71 -5.48
C PRO A 53 10.46 -1.91 -6.04
N LEU A 54 10.37 -0.63 -5.65
CA LEU A 54 9.37 0.29 -6.19
C LEU A 54 9.76 0.68 -7.62
N SER A 55 8.83 0.51 -8.56
CA SER A 55 9.06 0.77 -9.99
C SER A 55 9.00 2.27 -10.29
N ILE A 56 10.06 3.00 -9.97
CA ILE A 56 10.22 4.42 -10.27
C ILE A 56 11.06 4.62 -11.53
N SER A 57 10.76 5.68 -12.29
CA SER A 57 11.52 6.08 -13.48
C SER A 57 12.65 7.04 -13.11
N SER A 58 13.81 6.85 -13.68
CA SER A 58 14.91 7.80 -13.52
C SER A 58 14.58 9.12 -14.26
N GLY A 59 14.81 10.24 -13.60
CA GLY A 59 14.55 11.58 -14.16
C GLY A 59 13.18 12.15 -13.85
N GLU A 60 12.29 11.40 -13.21
CA GLU A 60 11.01 11.90 -12.71
C GLU A 60 11.10 12.29 -11.24
N GLU A 61 10.41 13.36 -10.87
CA GLU A 61 10.18 13.74 -9.46
C GLU A 61 8.88 13.10 -8.95
N TYR A 62 8.99 12.44 -7.79
CA TYR A 62 7.86 11.79 -7.15
C TYR A 62 7.53 12.45 -5.81
N SER A 63 6.24 12.67 -5.58
CA SER A 63 5.67 12.92 -4.27
C SER A 63 5.20 11.60 -3.65
N ALA A 64 5.29 11.50 -2.33
CA ALA A 64 4.86 10.33 -1.58
C ALA A 64 3.68 10.67 -0.67
N GLN A 65 2.61 9.89 -0.76
CA GLN A 65 1.53 9.91 0.23
C GLN A 65 1.57 8.63 1.05
N HIS A 66 1.64 8.78 2.37
CA HIS A 66 1.48 7.70 3.33
C HIS A 66 0.09 7.83 3.95
N VAL A 67 -0.74 6.81 3.79
CA VAL A 67 -2.11 6.81 4.29
C VAL A 67 -2.44 5.53 5.04
N GLU A 68 -3.35 5.62 6.00
CA GLU A 68 -4.04 4.47 6.55
C GLU A 68 -5.39 4.32 5.83
N ALA A 69 -5.55 3.23 5.08
CA ALA A 69 -6.79 2.94 4.39
C ALA A 69 -7.64 1.96 5.18
N VAL A 70 -8.85 2.38 5.54
CA VAL A 70 -9.81 1.60 6.33
C VAL A 70 -11.07 1.37 5.51
N PHE A 71 -11.41 0.09 5.27
CA PHE A 71 -12.58 -0.30 4.51
C PHE A 71 -13.47 -1.20 5.36
N THR A 72 -14.76 -0.95 5.34
CA THR A 72 -15.76 -1.88 5.90
C THR A 72 -15.93 -3.09 4.97
N PRO A 73 -16.42 -4.24 5.45
CA PRO A 73 -16.69 -5.40 4.61
C PRO A 73 -17.53 -5.05 3.37
N GLY A 74 -17.08 -5.50 2.20
CA GLY A 74 -17.73 -5.25 0.91
C GLY A 74 -17.50 -3.85 0.32
N MET A 75 -16.81 -2.96 1.02
CA MET A 75 -16.47 -1.63 0.49
C MET A 75 -15.47 -1.76 -0.66
N THR A 76 -15.66 -0.93 -1.68
CA THR A 76 -14.74 -0.78 -2.82
C THR A 76 -14.22 0.64 -2.90
N ALA A 77 -13.01 0.83 -3.44
CA ALA A 77 -12.55 2.13 -3.88
C ALA A 77 -13.11 2.43 -5.29
N PRO A 78 -13.30 3.71 -5.66
CA PRO A 78 -13.50 4.08 -7.05
C PRO A 78 -12.36 3.55 -7.94
N ASP A 79 -12.67 3.14 -9.16
CA ASP A 79 -11.65 2.69 -10.10
C ASP A 79 -10.71 3.83 -10.45
N HIS A 80 -9.41 3.60 -10.29
CA HIS A 80 -8.39 4.63 -10.43
C HIS A 80 -7.03 4.05 -10.82
N PHE A 81 -6.08 4.93 -11.07
CA PHE A 81 -4.67 4.60 -11.24
C PHE A 81 -3.77 5.69 -10.65
N HIS A 82 -2.48 5.38 -10.51
CA HIS A 82 -1.46 6.34 -10.06
C HIS A 82 -0.37 6.50 -11.12
N SER A 83 0.21 7.68 -11.22
CA SER A 83 1.33 7.95 -12.13
C SER A 83 2.66 7.33 -11.67
N GLY A 84 2.73 6.86 -10.43
CA GLY A 84 3.81 6.06 -9.85
C GLY A 84 3.30 4.75 -9.26
N PRO A 85 4.16 3.97 -8.60
CA PRO A 85 3.76 2.71 -7.96
C PRO A 85 2.99 2.96 -6.65
N GLU A 86 2.14 1.99 -6.30
CA GLU A 86 1.47 1.90 -5.01
C GLU A 86 1.89 0.60 -4.31
N ALA A 87 1.97 0.65 -2.98
CA ALA A 87 2.27 -0.51 -2.13
C ALA A 87 1.39 -0.53 -0.88
N TRP A 88 0.97 -1.75 -0.44
CA TRP A 88 0.16 -1.93 0.76
C TRP A 88 0.72 -2.97 1.70
N TYR A 89 0.67 -2.64 2.98
CA TYR A 89 0.93 -3.55 4.08
C TYR A 89 -0.34 -3.74 4.90
N THR A 90 -0.95 -4.92 4.82
CA THR A 90 -2.23 -5.23 5.47
C THR A 90 -2.04 -5.45 6.96
N LEU A 91 -2.76 -4.66 7.77
CA LEU A 91 -2.78 -4.73 9.24
C LEU A 91 -3.94 -5.56 9.78
N ALA A 92 -5.09 -5.54 9.08
CA ALA A 92 -6.30 -6.29 9.43
C ALA A 92 -7.13 -6.58 8.18
N GLY A 93 -7.94 -7.63 8.24
CA GLY A 93 -8.84 -8.01 7.16
C GLY A 93 -8.13 -8.46 5.89
N GLU A 94 -8.83 -8.39 4.78
CA GLU A 94 -8.36 -8.81 3.47
C GLU A 94 -8.78 -7.82 2.40
N THR A 95 -7.91 -7.63 1.42
CA THR A 95 -8.17 -6.87 0.21
C THR A 95 -7.95 -7.73 -1.01
N CYS A 96 -8.89 -7.71 -1.93
CA CYS A 96 -8.67 -8.20 -3.28
C CYS A 96 -8.48 -7.00 -4.22
N LEU A 97 -7.44 -7.07 -5.00
CA LEU A 97 -7.08 -6.11 -6.03
C LEU A 97 -7.13 -6.77 -7.40
N GLU A 98 -7.87 -6.19 -8.31
CA GLU A 98 -7.85 -6.49 -9.74
C GLU A 98 -7.18 -5.34 -10.49
N THR A 99 -6.27 -5.63 -11.42
CA THR A 99 -5.57 -4.63 -12.23
C THR A 99 -5.85 -4.80 -13.72
N SER A 100 -5.65 -3.72 -14.50
CA SER A 100 -5.97 -3.66 -15.92
C SER A 100 -5.13 -4.61 -16.79
N ASP A 101 -4.01 -5.11 -16.29
CA ASP A 101 -3.22 -6.19 -16.91
C ASP A 101 -3.78 -7.60 -16.66
N GLY A 102 -4.93 -7.70 -15.97
CA GLY A 102 -5.64 -8.95 -15.68
C GLY A 102 -5.12 -9.71 -14.46
N ARG A 103 -4.25 -9.12 -13.67
CA ARG A 103 -3.75 -9.73 -12.43
C ARG A 103 -4.74 -9.53 -11.29
N VAL A 104 -4.76 -10.51 -10.40
CA VAL A 104 -5.44 -10.44 -9.09
C VAL A 104 -4.41 -10.63 -8.00
N GLN A 105 -4.43 -9.75 -7.01
CA GLN A 105 -3.58 -9.84 -5.82
C GLN A 105 -4.46 -9.83 -4.57
N ILE A 106 -4.11 -10.63 -3.59
CA ILE A 106 -4.79 -10.68 -2.29
C ILE A 106 -3.84 -10.19 -1.21
N GLY A 107 -4.19 -9.07 -0.59
CA GLY A 107 -3.49 -8.53 0.58
C GLY A 107 -4.10 -9.06 1.87
N ARG A 108 -3.31 -9.79 2.67
CA ARG A 108 -3.70 -10.36 3.96
C ARG A 108 -2.70 -10.02 5.04
N VAL A 109 -3.15 -10.07 6.30
CA VAL A 109 -2.27 -9.98 7.47
C VAL A 109 -1.22 -11.09 7.40
N ARG A 110 0.06 -10.74 7.59
CA ARG A 110 1.22 -11.65 7.45
C ARG A 110 1.40 -12.25 6.05
N GLY A 111 0.59 -11.84 5.08
CA GLY A 111 0.75 -12.20 3.68
C GLY A 111 1.85 -11.37 3.00
N ARG A 112 2.01 -11.60 1.70
CA ARG A 112 2.86 -10.73 0.88
C ARG A 112 2.24 -9.33 0.79
N ALA A 113 3.09 -8.32 0.77
CA ALA A 113 2.66 -6.98 0.43
C ALA A 113 2.08 -6.96 -1.00
N VAL A 114 1.08 -6.13 -1.20
CA VAL A 114 0.51 -5.88 -2.53
C VAL A 114 1.28 -4.71 -3.15
N MET A 115 1.67 -4.85 -4.42
CA MET A 115 2.30 -3.76 -5.17
C MET A 115 1.61 -3.62 -6.52
N VAL A 116 1.36 -2.37 -6.91
CA VAL A 116 0.79 -1.99 -8.21
C VAL A 116 1.82 -1.16 -8.94
N ALA A 117 2.11 -1.52 -10.18
CA ALA A 117 3.00 -0.74 -11.03
C ALA A 117 2.30 0.56 -11.50
N ARG A 118 3.12 1.58 -11.81
CA ARG A 118 2.63 2.85 -12.36
C ARG A 118 1.66 2.64 -13.53
N GLY A 119 0.64 3.46 -13.61
CA GLY A 119 -0.29 3.54 -14.74
C GLY A 119 -1.25 2.37 -14.89
N LEU A 120 -1.20 1.35 -14.02
CA LEU A 120 -2.18 0.28 -14.04
C LEU A 120 -3.47 0.73 -13.37
N SER A 121 -4.58 0.68 -14.11
CA SER A 121 -5.92 0.86 -13.53
C SER A 121 -6.22 -0.26 -12.56
N MET A 122 -6.85 0.07 -11.45
CA MET A 122 -7.12 -0.86 -10.38
C MET A 122 -8.54 -0.78 -9.83
N HIS A 123 -9.06 -1.93 -9.40
CA HIS A 123 -10.30 -2.09 -8.65
C HIS A 123 -10.00 -2.80 -7.34
N LEU A 124 -10.39 -2.20 -6.25
CA LEU A 124 -10.08 -2.61 -4.90
C LEU A 124 -11.33 -2.96 -4.13
N SER A 125 -11.37 -4.14 -3.50
CA SER A 125 -12.50 -4.62 -2.70
C SER A 125 -12.03 -5.18 -1.36
N ALA A 126 -12.73 -4.84 -0.28
CA ALA A 126 -12.59 -5.53 1.02
C ALA A 126 -13.44 -6.80 0.97
N THR A 127 -12.79 -7.98 0.94
CA THR A 127 -13.44 -9.27 0.64
C THR A 127 -13.74 -10.12 1.87
N CYS A 128 -13.25 -9.76 3.03
CA CYS A 128 -13.50 -10.48 4.29
C CYS A 128 -14.67 -9.89 5.08
N THR A 129 -15.06 -10.58 6.15
CA THR A 129 -16.12 -10.15 7.09
C THR A 129 -15.62 -9.17 8.15
N GLU A 130 -14.31 -8.98 8.22
CA GLU A 130 -13.67 -8.04 9.14
C GLU A 130 -13.40 -6.69 8.46
N GLN A 131 -13.27 -5.62 9.25
CA GLN A 131 -12.81 -4.35 8.73
C GLN A 131 -11.36 -4.50 8.19
N ARG A 132 -11.18 -4.16 6.93
CA ARG A 132 -9.86 -4.09 6.31
C ARG A 132 -9.13 -2.83 6.75
N ARG A 133 -7.88 -2.98 7.11
CA ARG A 133 -6.97 -1.88 7.45
C ARG A 133 -5.60 -2.14 6.86
N ALA A 134 -5.03 -1.14 6.20
CA ALA A 134 -3.68 -1.24 5.64
C ALA A 134 -2.95 0.10 5.71
N LEU A 135 -1.64 0.04 5.88
CA LEU A 135 -0.75 1.14 5.55
C LEU A 135 -0.53 1.12 4.03
N VAL A 136 -0.60 2.28 3.41
CA VAL A 136 -0.49 2.44 1.97
C VAL A 136 0.54 3.53 1.65
N LEU A 137 1.43 3.22 0.73
CA LEU A 137 2.30 4.19 0.07
C LEU A 137 1.79 4.38 -1.35
N ILE A 138 1.49 5.63 -1.69
CA ILE A 138 1.23 6.06 -3.07
C ILE A 138 2.38 6.96 -3.51
N LEU A 139 3.12 6.54 -4.53
CA LEU A 139 4.02 7.43 -5.24
C LEU A 139 3.31 7.97 -6.47
N HIS A 140 3.45 9.26 -6.73
CA HIS A 140 2.92 9.88 -7.93
C HIS A 140 3.89 10.94 -8.44
N GLU A 141 3.90 11.17 -9.74
CA GLU A 141 4.66 12.29 -10.31
C GLU A 141 4.22 13.58 -9.66
N THR A 142 5.15 14.41 -9.20
CA THR A 142 4.86 15.63 -8.44
C THR A 142 3.98 16.62 -9.22
N SER A 143 4.01 16.53 -10.55
CA SER A 143 3.19 17.33 -11.46
C SER A 143 1.74 16.85 -11.65
N GLN A 144 1.38 15.68 -11.09
CA GLN A 144 0.07 15.05 -11.26
C GLN A 144 -0.63 14.84 -9.92
N ASP A 145 -1.94 14.69 -9.96
CA ASP A 145 -2.71 14.28 -8.79
C ASP A 145 -2.30 12.87 -8.35
N ALA A 146 -2.36 12.63 -7.06
CA ALA A 146 -1.99 11.34 -6.48
C ALA A 146 -2.87 10.21 -6.99
N THR A 147 -4.14 10.49 -7.28
CA THR A 147 -5.13 9.51 -7.77
C THR A 147 -5.81 10.07 -9.01
N LEU A 148 -5.77 9.30 -10.08
CA LEU A 148 -6.33 9.66 -11.38
C LEU A 148 -7.52 8.75 -11.70
N PRO A 149 -8.67 9.30 -12.16
CA PRO A 149 -9.84 8.51 -12.48
C PRO A 149 -9.62 7.65 -13.74
N VAL A 150 -10.23 6.48 -13.77
CA VAL A 150 -10.24 5.59 -14.93
C VAL A 150 -11.48 5.87 -15.77
N HIS A 151 -11.30 5.95 -17.11
CA HIS A 151 -12.39 6.17 -18.04
C HIS A 151 -12.62 5.01 -19.00
N ASP A 152 -11.56 4.28 -19.38
CA ASP A 152 -11.58 3.32 -20.49
C ASP A 152 -11.40 1.86 -20.04
N TRP A 153 -11.36 1.58 -18.75
CA TRP A 153 -11.23 0.23 -18.22
C TRP A 153 -12.40 -0.12 -17.30
N ILE A 154 -12.94 -1.32 -17.49
CA ILE A 154 -14.01 -1.88 -16.67
C ILE A 154 -13.48 -3.13 -15.97
N PRO A 155 -13.52 -3.20 -14.62
CA PRO A 155 -13.11 -4.39 -13.87
C PRO A 155 -13.91 -5.61 -14.28
N LYS A 156 -13.25 -6.75 -14.41
CA LYS A 156 -13.88 -8.04 -14.71
C LYS A 156 -14.53 -8.68 -13.48
N ARG A 157 -14.41 -8.05 -12.32
CA ARG A 157 -14.91 -8.52 -11.03
C ARG A 157 -14.34 -9.89 -10.62
N LEU A 158 -13.06 -10.10 -10.91
CA LEU A 158 -12.35 -11.35 -10.61
C LEU A 158 -12.29 -11.63 -9.11
N CYS A 159 -12.35 -10.59 -8.29
CA CYS A 159 -12.38 -10.70 -6.83
C CYS A 159 -13.65 -11.36 -6.28
N THR A 160 -14.77 -11.28 -7.00
CA THR A 160 -16.05 -11.90 -6.60
C THR A 160 -16.20 -13.33 -7.09
N GLN A 161 -15.37 -13.76 -8.04
CA GLN A 161 -15.43 -15.08 -8.65
C GLN A 161 -14.62 -16.14 -7.91
N ASN A 162 -13.77 -15.72 -6.99
CA ASN A 162 -13.01 -16.58 -6.08
C ASN A 162 -13.50 -16.37 -4.64
N PRO A 163 -14.61 -16.97 -4.21
CA PRO A 163 -14.92 -17.02 -2.79
C PRO A 163 -13.75 -17.77 -2.12
N VAL A 164 -13.06 -17.08 -1.24
CA VAL A 164 -12.00 -17.71 -0.44
C VAL A 164 -12.65 -18.82 0.38
N ASP A 165 -12.24 -20.08 0.16
CA ASP A 165 -12.68 -21.18 0.99
C ASP A 165 -12.48 -20.83 2.47
N PRO A 166 -13.49 -21.06 3.33
CA PRO A 166 -13.32 -20.83 4.77
C PRO A 166 -12.16 -21.72 5.27
N PRO A 167 -11.37 -21.26 6.22
CA PRO A 167 -10.29 -22.07 6.80
C PRO A 167 -10.90 -23.34 7.42
N GLN A 168 -10.38 -24.49 7.00
CA GLN A 168 -10.65 -25.78 7.64
C GLN A 168 -9.97 -25.86 8.99
#